data_4e1eef3c62aa780ff7816fbbe7663541
#
_entry.id   4e1eef3c62aa780ff7816fbbe7663541
#
_cell.length_a   1.000
_cell.length_b   1.000
_cell.length_c   1.000
_cell.angle_alpha   90.00
_cell.angle_beta   90.00
_cell.angle_gamma   90.00
#
_symmetry.space_group_name_H-M   'P 1'
#
loop_
_entity.id
_entity.type
_entity.pdbx_description
1 polymer ?
#
loop_
_entity_poly.entity_id
_entity_poly.type
_entity_poly.pdbx_seq_one_letter_code
_entity_poly.pdbx_strand_id
1 'polypeptide(L)' 'MTKTFQTGKTYSTRSICDHNCIISVTIAKRTAKTVTDTNGKTFRVNVYNSNEQIWPWGKYSMSPIIDATDLVA' A
#
# COMPACT_ATOMS: atom_id res chain seq x y z
N MET A 1 -7.51 11.69 12.64
CA MET A 1 -6.37 10.79 12.94
C MET A 1 -5.80 10.22 11.65
N THR A 2 -4.48 10.04 11.59
CA THR A 2 -3.83 9.47 10.42
C THR A 2 -4.07 7.96 10.38
N LYS A 3 -4.54 7.46 9.25
CA LYS A 3 -4.62 6.03 9.01
C LYS A 3 -3.23 5.52 8.62
N THR A 4 -2.80 4.44 9.23
CA THR A 4 -1.46 3.89 9.02
C THR A 4 -1.53 2.42 8.63
N PHE A 5 -0.54 1.98 7.84
CA PHE A 5 -0.38 0.56 7.55
C PHE A 5 0.07 -0.17 8.81
N GLN A 6 -0.51 -1.32 9.06
CA GLN A 6 -0.21 -2.12 10.26
C GLN A 6 0.42 -3.44 9.88
N THR A 7 1.43 -3.84 10.65
CA THR A 7 2.09 -5.14 10.47
C THR A 7 1.08 -6.27 10.66
N GLY A 8 1.16 -7.25 9.77
CA GLY A 8 0.26 -8.42 9.79
C GLY A 8 -1.07 -8.20 9.09
N LYS A 9 -1.30 -7.02 8.53
CA LYS A 9 -2.54 -6.71 7.81
C LYS A 9 -2.31 -6.73 6.30
N THR A 10 -3.35 -7.04 5.56
CA THR A 10 -3.34 -7.09 4.10
C THR A 10 -4.16 -5.93 3.54
N TYR A 11 -3.59 -5.25 2.57
CA TYR A 11 -4.21 -4.11 1.88
C TYR A 11 -4.25 -4.42 0.39
N SER A 12 -5.31 -4.00 -0.28
CA SER A 12 -5.43 -4.25 -1.71
C SER A 12 -6.06 -3.07 -2.43
N THR A 13 -5.77 -2.98 -3.73
CA THR A 13 -6.38 -1.99 -4.61
C THR A 13 -6.55 -2.61 -6.00
N ARG A 14 -7.37 -1.98 -6.83
CA ARG A 14 -7.52 -2.38 -8.22
C ARG A 14 -6.57 -1.58 -9.09
N SER A 15 -6.03 -2.23 -10.13
CA SER A 15 -5.25 -1.52 -11.14
C SER A 15 -6.14 -0.51 -11.86
N ILE A 16 -5.60 0.67 -12.13
CA ILE A 16 -6.32 1.71 -12.87
C ILE A 16 -6.60 1.26 -14.30
N CYS A 17 -5.67 0.51 -14.90
CA CYS A 17 -5.76 0.07 -16.28
C CYS A 17 -6.56 -1.21 -16.47
N ASP A 18 -6.77 -1.98 -15.42
CA ASP A 18 -7.46 -3.27 -15.51
C ASP A 18 -8.25 -3.52 -14.23
N HIS A 19 -9.56 -3.41 -14.33
CA HIS A 19 -10.46 -3.60 -13.19
C HIS A 19 -10.44 -5.03 -12.63
N ASN A 20 -9.99 -5.99 -13.40
CA ASN A 20 -9.90 -7.38 -12.96
C ASN A 20 -8.55 -7.68 -12.28
N CYS A 21 -7.61 -6.76 -12.34
CA CYS A 21 -6.31 -6.94 -11.72
C CYS A 21 -6.33 -6.33 -10.32
N ILE A 22 -6.31 -7.18 -9.32
CA ILE A 22 -6.27 -6.76 -7.92
C ILE A 22 -4.84 -6.91 -7.42
N ILE A 23 -4.32 -5.84 -6.84
CA ILE A 23 -2.97 -5.80 -6.27
C ILE A 23 -3.11 -5.85 -4.76
N SER A 24 -2.51 -6.85 -4.12
CA SER A 24 -2.55 -6.97 -2.67
C SER A 24 -1.14 -6.99 -2.08
N VAL A 25 -1.01 -6.40 -0.92
CA VAL A 25 0.24 -6.34 -0.18
C VAL A 25 -0.05 -6.68 1.28
N THR A 26 0.67 -7.66 1.81
CA THR A 26 0.61 -7.99 3.23
C THR A 26 1.85 -7.41 3.91
N ILE A 27 1.65 -6.61 4.94
CA ILE A 27 2.73 -5.91 5.62
C ILE A 27 3.40 -6.86 6.61
N ALA A 28 4.67 -7.21 6.34
CA ALA A 28 5.47 -8.05 7.24
C ALA A 28 6.20 -7.23 8.27
N LYS A 29 6.72 -6.07 7.87
CA LYS A 29 7.46 -5.16 8.74
C LYS A 29 7.16 -3.73 8.33
N ARG A 30 7.34 -2.81 9.26
CA ARG A 30 7.29 -1.40 8.91
C ARG A 30 8.26 -0.59 9.77
N THR A 31 8.70 0.53 9.21
CA THR A 31 9.42 1.57 9.95
C THR A 31 8.56 2.83 9.95
N ALA A 32 9.11 3.94 10.44
CA ALA A 32 8.37 5.20 10.47
C ALA A 32 7.96 5.69 9.07
N LYS A 33 8.72 5.34 8.03
CA LYS A 33 8.52 5.88 6.68
C LYS A 33 8.44 4.80 5.59
N THR A 34 8.58 3.54 5.92
CA THR A 34 8.55 2.46 4.93
C THR A 34 7.79 1.26 5.46
N VAL A 35 7.29 0.45 4.55
CA VAL A 35 6.67 -0.83 4.87
C VAL A 35 7.32 -1.89 3.98
N THR A 36 7.49 -3.08 4.53
CA THR A 36 8.04 -4.23 3.80
C THR A 36 6.98 -5.31 3.75
N ASP A 37 6.73 -5.85 2.57
CA ASP A 37 5.74 -6.92 2.42
C ASP A 37 6.34 -8.30 2.73
N THR A 38 5.49 -9.32 2.69
CA THR A 38 5.92 -10.70 2.97
C THR A 38 6.83 -11.27 1.89
N ASN A 39 6.91 -10.63 0.73
CA ASN A 39 7.83 -11.02 -0.34
C ASN A 39 9.20 -10.35 -0.21
N GLY A 40 9.38 -9.50 0.78
CA GLY A 40 10.63 -8.79 1.01
C GLY A 40 10.77 -7.47 0.27
N LYS A 41 9.72 -7.03 -0.41
CA LYS A 41 9.72 -5.71 -1.08
C LYS A 41 9.46 -4.61 -0.07
N THR A 42 10.25 -3.54 -0.18
CA THR A 42 10.08 -2.36 0.67
C THR A 42 9.46 -1.23 -0.14
N PHE A 43 8.42 -0.62 0.42
CA PHE A 43 7.71 0.50 -0.21
C PHE A 43 7.84 1.72 0.67
N ARG A 44 8.06 2.87 0.04
CA ARG A 44 8.11 4.14 0.76
C ARG A 44 6.68 4.61 1.04
N VAL A 45 6.42 4.97 2.30
CA VAL A 45 5.12 5.47 2.72
C VAL A 45 5.04 6.97 2.47
N ASN A 46 3.94 7.41 1.87
CA ASN A 46 3.59 8.82 1.75
C ASN A 46 2.28 9.06 2.50
N VAL A 47 2.11 10.26 3.05
CA VAL A 47 0.88 10.64 3.74
C VAL A 47 0.13 11.65 2.87
N TYR A 48 -1.13 11.35 2.60
CA TYR A 48 -2.00 12.23 1.82
C TYR A 48 -3.39 12.19 2.43
N ASN A 49 -3.97 13.36 2.69
CA ASN A 49 -5.28 13.49 3.34
C ASN A 49 -5.37 12.71 4.65
N SER A 50 -4.33 12.75 5.45
CA SER A 50 -4.22 12.04 6.73
C SER A 50 -4.23 10.51 6.60
N ASN A 51 -3.94 9.97 5.42
CA ASN A 51 -3.82 8.53 5.20
C ASN A 51 -2.46 8.18 4.66
N GLU A 52 -1.88 7.09 5.13
CA GLU A 52 -0.65 6.56 4.53
C GLU A 52 -0.98 5.89 3.21
N GLN A 53 -0.08 6.04 2.24
CA GLN A 53 -0.23 5.45 0.91
C GLN A 53 1.09 4.89 0.43
N ILE A 54 1.03 3.82 -0.35
CA ILE A 54 2.20 3.25 -1.02
C ILE A 54 1.90 3.03 -2.50
N TRP A 55 2.97 2.98 -3.30
CA TRP A 55 2.89 2.68 -4.73
C TRP A 55 3.55 1.33 -4.97
N PRO A 56 2.79 0.22 -4.99
CA PRO A 56 3.38 -1.12 -5.08
C PRO A 56 4.17 -1.36 -6.37
N TRP A 57 3.84 -0.62 -7.44
CA TRP A 57 4.53 -0.72 -8.72
C TRP A 57 5.41 0.49 -9.01
N GLY A 58 5.60 1.39 -8.04
CA GLY A 58 6.35 2.62 -8.24
C GLY A 58 5.49 3.76 -8.75
N LYS A 59 6.06 4.94 -8.80
CA LYS A 59 5.35 6.16 -9.22
C LYS A 59 5.46 6.38 -10.72
N TYR A 60 4.36 6.35 -11.42
CA TYR A 60 4.24 6.74 -12.82
C TYR A 60 2.80 7.19 -13.08
N SER A 61 2.50 7.66 -14.32
CA SER A 61 1.24 8.36 -14.64
C SER A 61 -0.02 7.61 -14.22
N MET A 62 -0.03 6.29 -14.34
CA MET A 62 -1.21 5.46 -14.02
C MET A 62 -0.87 4.41 -12.98
N SER A 63 0.03 4.73 -12.07
CA SER A 63 0.43 3.78 -11.04
C SER A 63 -0.70 3.51 -10.07
N PRO A 64 -0.87 2.26 -9.64
CA PRO A 64 -1.82 1.94 -8.59
C PRO A 64 -1.32 2.51 -7.26
N ILE A 65 -2.27 2.89 -6.41
CA ILE A 65 -1.99 3.40 -5.07
C ILE A 65 -2.75 2.55 -4.07
N ILE A 66 -2.05 2.04 -3.07
CA ILE A 66 -2.69 1.36 -1.94
C ILE A 66 -2.72 2.34 -0.78
N ASP A 67 -3.91 2.60 -0.26
CA ASP A 67 -4.16 3.49 0.86
C ASP A 67 -4.33 2.65 2.13
N ALA A 68 -3.97 3.21 3.28
CA ALA A 68 -4.15 2.50 4.55
C ALA A 68 -5.62 2.21 4.88
N THR A 69 -6.56 2.84 4.18
CA THR A 69 -7.98 2.53 4.30
C THR A 69 -8.42 1.35 3.44
N ASP A 70 -7.54 0.84 2.57
CA ASP A 70 -7.82 -0.31 1.70
C ASP A 70 -7.59 -1.65 2.41
N LEU A 71 -7.80 -1.69 3.70
CA LEU A 71 -7.60 -2.89 4.53
C LEU A 71 -8.58 -3.99 4.12
N VAL A 72 -8.03 -5.18 3.87
CA VAL A 72 -8.81 -6.35 3.48
C VAL A 72 -8.88 -7.37 4.63
N ALA A 73 -7.79 -7.52 5.36
CA ALA A 73 -7.72 -8.53 6.40
C ALA A 73 -6.83 -8.12 7.57
#